data_fb28279f17d8cd256bb6b86ef965b3c0
#
_entry.id   fb28279f17d8cd256bb6b86ef965b3c0
#
_cell.length_a   1.000
_cell.length_b   1.000
_cell.length_c   1.000
_cell.angle_alpha   90.00
_cell.angle_beta   90.00
_cell.angle_gamma   90.00
#
_symmetry.space_group_name_H-M   'P 1'
#
loop_
_entity.id
_entity.type
_entity.pdbx_description
1 polymer ?
#
loop_
_entity_poly.entity_id
_entity_poly.type
_entity_poly.pdbx_seq_one_letter_code
_entity_poly.pdbx_strand_id
1 'polypeptide(L)'
;PSVIKAFHGAVDEMGNADTFRGYGPEQGYDFLAEEIIKNDFEPFGVSLDTDEVFISDGAKCDTGNIQEIFDLGNKIAVTDPVYTVYVDTNVMAGRTGEMKDDGMYEGLTYLKCNAENGFVPELPEEDVDIIYLCYPNNPTGTTLTYDQLKVFVDYAIEHKAIILFDAAYECFIREDDVPHTIYEIEGAKNV
;
A
#
# COMPACT_ATOMS: atom_id res chain seq x y z
N PRO A 1 1.60 -14.68 23.01
CA PRO A 1 1.61 -14.28 24.43
C PRO A 1 1.78 -12.77 24.64
N SER A 2 2.71 -12.08 23.91
CA SER A 2 2.96 -10.64 24.04
C SER A 2 1.75 -9.80 23.60
N VAL A 3 1.17 -10.11 22.47
CA VAL A 3 -0.03 -9.43 21.93
C VAL A 3 -1.21 -9.55 22.90
N ILE A 4 -1.47 -10.75 23.44
CA ILE A 4 -2.54 -10.95 24.41
C ILE A 4 -2.30 -10.11 25.68
N LYS A 5 -1.05 -10.02 26.15
CA LYS A 5 -0.70 -9.17 27.29
C LYS A 5 -0.96 -7.69 26.99
N ALA A 6 -0.62 -7.24 25.79
CA ALA A 6 -0.87 -5.87 25.35
C ALA A 6 -2.38 -5.54 25.31
N PHE A 7 -3.21 -6.48 24.80
CA PHE A 7 -4.67 -6.32 24.84
C PHE A 7 -5.22 -6.21 26.27
N HIS A 8 -4.75 -7.05 27.20
CA HIS A 8 -5.15 -6.93 28.61
C HIS A 8 -4.77 -5.57 29.20
N GLY A 9 -3.54 -5.08 28.90
CA GLY A 9 -3.10 -3.75 29.34
C GLY A 9 -3.99 -2.62 28.79
N ALA A 10 -4.37 -2.70 27.51
CA ALA A 10 -5.27 -1.72 26.91
C ALA A 10 -6.69 -1.74 27.52
N VAL A 11 -7.21 -2.94 27.86
CA VAL A 11 -8.50 -3.06 28.54
C VAL A 11 -8.45 -2.48 29.97
N ASP A 12 -7.36 -2.71 30.72
CA ASP A 12 -7.16 -2.16 32.05
C ASP A 12 -7.07 -0.61 31.98
N GLU A 13 -6.35 -0.07 30.98
CA GLU A 13 -6.29 1.36 30.71
C GLU A 13 -7.67 1.97 30.45
N MET A 14 -8.49 1.29 29.62
CA MET A 14 -9.86 1.71 29.32
C MET A 14 -10.80 1.64 30.52
N GLY A 15 -10.49 0.79 31.50
CA GLY A 15 -11.25 0.66 32.75
C GLY A 15 -11.03 1.76 33.78
N ASN A 16 -10.02 2.62 33.59
CA ASN A 16 -9.68 3.69 34.51
C ASN A 16 -10.07 5.05 33.92
N ALA A 17 -10.81 5.84 34.69
CA ALA A 17 -11.30 7.15 34.26
C ALA A 17 -10.19 8.13 33.86
N ASP A 18 -9.00 8.04 34.50
CA ASP A 18 -7.88 8.93 34.24
C ASP A 18 -7.12 8.57 32.94
N THR A 19 -7.25 7.32 32.47
CA THR A 19 -6.55 6.82 31.27
C THR A 19 -7.52 6.39 30.17
N PHE A 20 -8.83 6.51 30.42
CA PHE A 20 -9.87 6.20 29.44
C PHE A 20 -9.68 7.03 28.17
N ARG A 21 -9.64 6.34 27.02
CA ARG A 21 -9.55 6.95 25.71
C ARG A 21 -10.92 6.87 25.03
N GLY A 22 -11.56 8.03 24.86
CA GLY A 22 -12.78 8.18 24.09
C GLY A 22 -12.50 8.34 22.60
N TYR A 23 -13.09 9.37 21.98
CA TYR A 23 -12.72 9.76 20.61
C TYR A 23 -11.27 10.22 20.58
N GLY A 24 -10.43 9.50 19.84
CA GLY A 24 -9.05 9.86 19.61
C GLY A 24 -8.89 10.94 18.53
N PRO A 25 -7.66 11.38 18.24
CA PRO A 25 -7.38 12.19 17.08
C PRO A 25 -7.75 11.46 15.79
N GLU A 26 -8.26 12.19 14.79
CA GLU A 26 -8.75 11.62 13.52
C GLU A 26 -7.65 10.87 12.74
N GLN A 27 -6.41 11.31 12.85
CA GLN A 27 -5.25 10.69 12.18
C GLN A 27 -4.57 9.59 13.02
N GLY A 28 -5.03 9.36 14.26
CA GLY A 28 -4.43 8.44 15.22
C GLY A 28 -3.66 9.17 16.33
N TYR A 29 -3.15 8.40 17.28
CA TYR A 29 -2.34 8.94 18.38
C TYR A 29 -0.88 9.07 17.97
N ASP A 30 -0.26 10.21 18.30
CA ASP A 30 1.17 10.49 18.00
C ASP A 30 2.11 9.40 18.53
N PHE A 31 1.87 8.89 19.76
CA PHE A 31 2.71 7.83 20.32
C PHE A 31 2.71 6.55 19.46
N LEU A 32 1.60 6.25 18.77
CA LEU A 32 1.53 5.09 17.88
C LEU A 32 2.24 5.37 16.56
N ALA A 33 2.06 6.58 16.00
CA ALA A 33 2.81 7.01 14.81
C ALA A 33 4.32 6.99 15.07
N GLU A 34 4.78 7.53 16.21
CA GLU A 34 6.19 7.49 16.64
C GLU A 34 6.74 6.05 16.73
N GLU A 35 5.99 5.11 17.34
CA GLU A 35 6.43 3.73 17.44
C GLU A 35 6.43 3.00 16.09
N ILE A 36 5.50 3.31 15.18
CA ILE A 36 5.50 2.81 13.80
C ILE A 36 6.73 3.32 13.06
N ILE A 37 7.00 4.62 13.07
CA ILE A 37 8.17 5.21 12.41
C ILE A 37 9.45 4.55 12.90
N LYS A 38 9.62 4.46 14.21
CA LYS A 38 10.80 3.91 14.85
C LYS A 38 11.04 2.42 14.57
N ASN A 39 9.96 1.61 14.46
CA ASN A 39 10.10 0.16 14.34
C ASN A 39 9.98 -0.35 12.90
N ASP A 40 9.21 0.35 12.06
CA ASP A 40 8.87 -0.13 10.71
C ASP A 40 9.55 0.70 9.59
N PHE A 41 10.15 1.86 9.91
CA PHE A 41 10.80 2.73 8.91
C PHE A 41 12.26 3.07 9.23
N GLU A 42 12.56 3.53 10.45
CA GLU A 42 13.94 3.90 10.83
C GLU A 42 14.96 2.77 10.66
N PRO A 43 14.63 1.47 10.92
CA PRO A 43 15.57 0.36 10.69
C PRO A 43 16.05 0.23 9.24
N PHE A 44 15.24 0.74 8.30
CA PHE A 44 15.53 0.73 6.86
C PHE A 44 16.08 2.08 6.35
N GLY A 45 16.45 2.98 7.27
CA GLY A 45 17.03 4.29 6.93
C GLY A 45 16.01 5.31 6.44
N VAL A 46 14.72 5.05 6.63
CA VAL A 46 13.63 5.95 6.24
C VAL A 46 13.24 6.82 7.44
N SER A 47 13.18 8.13 7.21
CA SER A 47 12.72 9.11 8.21
C SER A 47 11.38 9.68 7.77
N LEU A 48 10.39 9.64 8.65
CA LEU A 48 9.05 10.21 8.47
C LEU A 48 8.72 11.14 9.63
N ASP A 49 7.87 12.12 9.39
CA ASP A 49 7.24 12.92 10.43
C ASP A 49 5.91 12.28 10.87
N THR A 50 5.45 12.52 12.09
CA THR A 50 4.22 11.89 12.61
C THR A 50 2.97 12.26 11.82
N ASP A 51 2.97 13.41 11.17
CA ASP A 51 1.87 13.87 10.30
C ASP A 51 1.86 13.20 8.90
N GLU A 52 2.89 12.38 8.59
CA GLU A 52 2.91 11.49 7.43
C GLU A 52 2.32 10.09 7.73
N VAL A 53 1.90 9.83 8.99
CA VAL A 53 1.37 8.52 9.42
C VAL A 53 -0.10 8.64 9.84
N PHE A 54 -0.96 7.92 9.13
CA PHE A 54 -2.41 7.88 9.39
C PHE A 54 -2.81 6.49 9.87
N ILE A 55 -3.44 6.43 11.06
CA ILE A 55 -3.88 5.16 11.65
C ILE A 55 -5.32 4.87 11.21
N SER A 56 -5.53 3.68 10.68
CA SER A 56 -6.83 3.24 10.16
C SER A 56 -7.21 1.84 10.64
N ASP A 57 -8.32 1.33 10.13
CA ASP A 57 -8.80 -0.05 10.37
C ASP A 57 -7.97 -1.11 9.62
N GLY A 58 -7.02 -0.68 8.78
CA GLY A 58 -6.13 -1.52 7.99
C GLY A 58 -6.19 -1.25 6.50
N ALA A 59 -5.23 -1.78 5.77
CA ALA A 59 -4.97 -1.50 4.35
C ALA A 59 -6.21 -1.65 3.44
N LYS A 60 -7.09 -2.60 3.71
CA LYS A 60 -8.34 -2.76 2.93
C LYS A 60 -9.23 -1.53 3.01
N CYS A 61 -9.42 -0.97 4.21
CA CYS A 61 -10.20 0.25 4.40
C CYS A 61 -9.51 1.43 3.73
N ASP A 62 -8.19 1.50 3.81
CA ASP A 62 -7.40 2.57 3.19
C ASP A 62 -7.51 2.56 1.68
N THR A 63 -7.44 1.39 1.03
CA THR A 63 -7.61 1.28 -0.42
C THR A 63 -8.99 1.70 -0.91
N GLY A 64 -10.00 1.60 -0.08
CA GLY A 64 -11.35 2.13 -0.36
C GLY A 64 -11.44 3.64 -0.12
N ASN A 65 -10.96 4.10 1.03
CA ASN A 65 -11.12 5.49 1.47
C ASN A 65 -10.26 6.46 0.66
N ILE A 66 -9.03 6.07 0.27
CA ILE A 66 -8.13 6.92 -0.52
C ILE A 66 -8.71 7.28 -1.89
N GLN A 67 -9.68 6.51 -2.37
CA GLN A 67 -10.38 6.79 -3.62
C GLN A 67 -11.06 8.17 -3.63
N GLU A 68 -11.46 8.67 -2.46
CA GLU A 68 -12.18 9.95 -2.32
C GLU A 68 -11.31 11.18 -2.67
N ILE A 69 -9.98 11.04 -2.64
CA ILE A 69 -9.08 12.14 -2.99
C ILE A 69 -8.68 12.16 -4.48
N PHE A 70 -9.10 11.16 -5.26
CA PHE A 70 -8.77 11.04 -6.67
C PHE A 70 -9.97 11.33 -7.57
N ASP A 71 -9.70 11.90 -8.75
CA ASP A 71 -10.72 12.14 -9.78
C ASP A 71 -11.20 10.81 -10.38
N LEU A 72 -12.48 10.76 -10.76
CA LEU A 72 -13.08 9.57 -11.41
C LEU A 72 -12.44 9.28 -12.79
N GLY A 73 -11.83 10.27 -13.42
CA GLY A 73 -11.15 10.13 -14.70
C GLY A 73 -9.71 9.60 -14.59
N ASN A 74 -9.18 9.42 -13.37
CA ASN A 74 -7.82 8.89 -13.20
C ASN A 74 -7.72 7.46 -13.74
N LYS A 75 -6.65 7.21 -14.49
CA LYS A 75 -6.32 5.90 -15.07
C LYS A 75 -5.57 5.05 -14.05
N ILE A 76 -5.99 3.82 -13.90
CA ILE A 76 -5.50 2.91 -12.85
C ILE A 76 -4.75 1.74 -13.47
N ALA A 77 -3.56 1.43 -12.96
CA ALA A 77 -2.84 0.20 -13.25
C ALA A 77 -2.84 -0.73 -12.02
N VAL A 78 -3.05 -2.00 -12.27
CA VAL A 78 -2.98 -3.09 -11.28
C VAL A 78 -2.16 -4.25 -11.83
N THR A 79 -1.48 -5.00 -10.97
CA THR A 79 -0.82 -6.25 -11.40
C THR A 79 -1.86 -7.33 -11.75
N ASP A 80 -1.49 -8.31 -12.57
CA ASP A 80 -2.32 -9.47 -12.89
C ASP A 80 -1.47 -10.76 -12.76
N PRO A 81 -1.75 -11.60 -11.76
CA PRO A 81 -2.85 -11.55 -10.80
C PRO A 81 -2.71 -10.46 -9.75
N VAL A 82 -3.85 -10.02 -9.20
CA VAL A 82 -3.97 -8.90 -8.27
C VAL A 82 -4.76 -9.30 -7.02
N TYR A 83 -4.51 -8.62 -5.91
CA TYR A 83 -5.45 -8.64 -4.79
C TYR A 83 -6.76 -7.96 -5.22
N THR A 84 -7.83 -8.75 -5.29
CA THR A 84 -9.10 -8.34 -5.93
C THR A 84 -9.70 -7.05 -5.40
N VAL A 85 -9.40 -6.70 -4.15
CA VAL A 85 -9.92 -5.47 -3.51
C VAL A 85 -9.51 -4.21 -4.25
N TYR A 86 -8.35 -4.16 -4.90
CA TYR A 86 -7.95 -2.98 -5.69
C TYR A 86 -8.86 -2.80 -6.91
N VAL A 87 -9.23 -3.90 -7.55
CA VAL A 87 -10.22 -3.87 -8.65
C VAL A 87 -11.60 -3.52 -8.10
N ASP A 88 -12.05 -4.22 -7.04
CA ASP A 88 -13.38 -4.06 -6.46
C ASP A 88 -13.65 -2.63 -6.00
N THR A 89 -12.68 -1.98 -5.33
CA THR A 89 -12.83 -0.60 -4.86
C THR A 89 -12.91 0.39 -6.02
N ASN A 90 -12.16 0.16 -7.12
CA ASN A 90 -12.25 0.97 -8.32
C ASN A 90 -13.56 0.75 -9.09
N VAL A 91 -14.10 -0.48 -9.09
CA VAL A 91 -15.45 -0.78 -9.61
C VAL A 91 -16.51 -0.01 -8.82
N MET A 92 -16.44 -0.07 -7.49
CA MET A 92 -17.37 0.65 -6.61
C MET A 92 -17.29 2.17 -6.80
N ALA A 93 -16.09 2.70 -7.07
CA ALA A 93 -15.88 4.12 -7.38
C ALA A 93 -16.32 4.52 -8.79
N GLY A 94 -16.64 3.56 -9.66
CA GLY A 94 -17.10 3.83 -11.05
C GLY A 94 -15.98 4.16 -12.04
N ARG A 95 -14.72 3.76 -11.76
CA ARG A 95 -13.56 4.06 -12.61
C ARG A 95 -13.26 3.02 -13.67
N THR A 96 -13.88 1.85 -13.59
CA THR A 96 -13.44 0.68 -14.36
C THR A 96 -14.11 0.50 -15.73
N GLY A 97 -15.19 1.23 -16.02
CA GLY A 97 -15.99 0.95 -17.20
C GLY A 97 -16.66 -0.43 -17.17
N GLU A 98 -16.92 -0.99 -18.35
CA GLU A 98 -17.59 -2.28 -18.52
C GLU A 98 -16.61 -3.45 -18.32
N MET A 99 -17.15 -4.56 -17.81
CA MET A 99 -16.40 -5.82 -17.75
C MET A 99 -16.44 -6.52 -19.12
N LYS A 100 -15.28 -6.89 -19.62
CA LYS A 100 -15.13 -7.64 -20.88
C LYS A 100 -15.44 -9.12 -20.72
N ASP A 101 -15.54 -9.84 -21.83
CA ASP A 101 -15.81 -11.29 -21.86
C ASP A 101 -14.70 -12.12 -21.18
N ASP A 102 -13.48 -11.59 -21.10
CA ASP A 102 -12.33 -12.20 -20.41
C ASP A 102 -12.32 -11.99 -18.91
N GLY A 103 -13.30 -11.22 -18.38
CA GLY A 103 -13.42 -10.89 -16.96
C GLY A 103 -12.58 -9.68 -16.52
N MET A 104 -11.87 -9.03 -17.44
CA MET A 104 -11.13 -7.79 -17.17
C MET A 104 -12.01 -6.57 -17.40
N TYR A 105 -11.75 -5.49 -16.69
CA TYR A 105 -12.43 -4.22 -16.89
C TYR A 105 -11.69 -3.35 -17.91
N GLU A 106 -12.43 -2.73 -18.83
CA GLU A 106 -11.85 -1.93 -19.93
C GLU A 106 -11.09 -0.68 -19.47
N GLY A 107 -11.48 -0.12 -18.32
CA GLY A 107 -10.88 1.11 -17.74
C GLY A 107 -9.70 0.84 -16.82
N LEU A 108 -9.25 -0.43 -16.69
CA LEU A 108 -8.06 -0.77 -15.91
C LEU A 108 -6.93 -1.26 -16.82
N THR A 109 -5.71 -0.81 -16.52
CA THR A 109 -4.48 -1.33 -17.12
C THR A 109 -3.94 -2.48 -16.29
N TYR A 110 -3.86 -3.67 -16.88
CA TYR A 110 -3.39 -4.89 -16.19
C TYR A 110 -1.94 -5.16 -16.53
N LEU A 111 -1.08 -5.14 -15.52
CA LEU A 111 0.36 -5.41 -15.63
C LEU A 111 0.60 -6.89 -15.38
N LYS A 112 0.91 -7.64 -16.43
CA LYS A 112 1.06 -9.10 -16.36
C LYS A 112 2.21 -9.50 -15.42
N CYS A 113 1.92 -10.42 -14.50
CA CYS A 113 2.86 -11.04 -13.58
C CYS A 113 2.70 -12.55 -13.64
N ASN A 114 3.47 -13.23 -14.47
CA ASN A 114 3.38 -14.66 -14.68
C ASN A 114 4.76 -15.34 -14.70
N ALA A 115 4.77 -16.66 -14.86
CA ALA A 115 6.02 -17.42 -14.86
C ALA A 115 6.95 -17.09 -16.05
N GLU A 116 6.42 -16.54 -17.15
CA GLU A 116 7.21 -16.22 -18.34
C GLU A 116 8.07 -14.98 -18.11
N ASN A 117 7.57 -14.00 -17.30
CA ASN A 117 8.30 -12.80 -16.93
C ASN A 117 8.86 -12.84 -15.49
N GLY A 118 8.89 -14.03 -14.88
CA GLY A 118 9.39 -14.21 -13.51
C GLY A 118 8.55 -13.47 -12.46
N PHE A 119 7.28 -13.21 -12.75
CA PHE A 119 6.36 -12.43 -11.90
C PHE A 119 6.78 -10.98 -11.65
N VAL A 120 7.63 -10.43 -12.53
CA VAL A 120 8.02 -9.01 -12.52
C VAL A 120 7.16 -8.28 -13.54
N PRO A 121 6.29 -7.35 -13.13
CA PRO A 121 5.42 -6.65 -14.07
C PRO A 121 6.23 -5.71 -14.97
N GLU A 122 5.77 -5.59 -16.21
CA GLU A 122 6.25 -4.55 -17.12
C GLU A 122 5.56 -3.22 -16.80
N LEU A 123 6.22 -2.13 -17.15
CA LEU A 123 5.62 -0.80 -17.03
C LEU A 123 4.35 -0.68 -17.90
N PRO A 124 3.38 0.18 -17.52
CA PRO A 124 2.24 0.47 -18.36
C PRO A 124 2.69 0.98 -19.74
N GLU A 125 2.06 0.50 -20.82
CA GLU A 125 2.29 1.02 -22.18
C GLU A 125 1.66 2.40 -22.38
N GLU A 126 0.61 2.71 -21.64
CA GLU A 126 -0.10 3.99 -21.66
C GLU A 126 0.16 4.75 -20.35
N ASP A 127 0.03 6.08 -20.39
CA ASP A 127 0.10 6.89 -19.19
C ASP A 127 -1.02 6.50 -18.22
N VAL A 128 -0.65 6.26 -16.97
CA VAL A 128 -1.57 5.99 -15.86
C VAL A 128 -1.33 6.99 -14.73
N ASP A 129 -2.36 7.24 -13.93
CA ASP A 129 -2.30 8.19 -12.83
C ASP A 129 -2.02 7.52 -11.49
N ILE A 130 -2.49 6.26 -11.33
CA ILE A 130 -2.36 5.51 -10.09
C ILE A 130 -1.91 4.08 -10.39
N ILE A 131 -0.90 3.61 -9.67
CA ILE A 131 -0.37 2.24 -9.78
C ILE A 131 -0.51 1.55 -8.43
N TYR A 132 -1.23 0.43 -8.37
CA TYR A 132 -1.28 -0.42 -7.19
C TYR A 132 -0.19 -1.48 -7.26
N LEU A 133 0.67 -1.49 -6.26
CA LEU A 133 1.72 -2.51 -6.08
C LEU A 133 1.58 -3.14 -4.69
N CYS A 134 1.54 -4.46 -4.62
CA CYS A 134 1.51 -5.21 -3.36
C CYS A 134 2.74 -6.12 -3.31
N TYR A 135 3.66 -5.84 -2.40
CA TYR A 135 4.88 -6.66 -2.25
C TYR A 135 5.30 -6.79 -0.77
N PRO A 136 5.49 -8.05 -0.30
CA PRO A 136 5.23 -9.33 -1.00
C PRO A 136 3.81 -9.44 -1.54
N ASN A 137 3.66 -9.98 -2.78
CA ASN A 137 2.40 -9.92 -3.50
C ASN A 137 1.36 -10.93 -2.98
N ASN A 138 0.13 -10.50 -2.88
CA ASN A 138 -1.05 -11.34 -2.78
C ASN A 138 -1.74 -11.36 -4.16
N PRO A 139 -1.83 -12.51 -4.89
CA PRO A 139 -1.78 -13.88 -4.36
C PRO A 139 -0.47 -14.65 -4.62
N THR A 140 0.52 -14.12 -5.33
CA THR A 140 1.65 -14.91 -5.84
C THR A 140 2.74 -15.21 -4.80
N GLY A 141 2.83 -14.38 -3.74
CA GLY A 141 3.91 -14.45 -2.74
C GLY A 141 5.27 -13.96 -3.24
N THR A 142 5.33 -13.39 -4.45
CA THR A 142 6.56 -12.87 -5.04
C THR A 142 6.91 -11.49 -4.50
N THR A 143 8.18 -11.10 -4.64
CA THR A 143 8.73 -9.81 -4.25
C THR A 143 9.38 -9.12 -5.44
N LEU A 144 9.68 -7.84 -5.32
CA LEU A 144 10.52 -7.09 -6.25
C LEU A 144 11.80 -6.65 -5.54
N THR A 145 12.91 -6.69 -6.26
CA THR A 145 14.18 -6.13 -5.78
C THR A 145 14.15 -4.60 -5.81
N TYR A 146 15.15 -3.97 -5.18
CA TYR A 146 15.34 -2.52 -5.23
C TYR A 146 15.30 -1.99 -6.68
N ASP A 147 16.08 -2.58 -7.58
CA ASP A 147 16.18 -2.13 -8.98
C ASP A 147 14.84 -2.27 -9.73
N GLN A 148 14.08 -3.33 -9.45
CA GLN A 148 12.77 -3.54 -10.06
C GLN A 148 11.74 -2.52 -9.57
N LEU A 149 11.71 -2.21 -8.26
CA LEU A 149 10.84 -1.16 -7.72
C LEU A 149 11.26 0.23 -8.20
N LYS A 150 12.57 0.47 -8.36
CA LYS A 150 13.10 1.75 -8.86
C LYS A 150 12.55 2.11 -10.24
N VAL A 151 12.35 1.12 -11.11
CA VAL A 151 11.76 1.34 -12.43
C VAL A 151 10.35 1.93 -12.33
N PHE A 152 9.54 1.45 -11.38
CA PHE A 152 8.18 1.98 -11.14
C PHE A 152 8.21 3.38 -10.51
N VAL A 153 9.13 3.63 -9.58
CA VAL A 153 9.28 4.96 -8.96
C VAL A 153 9.72 5.99 -10.01
N ASP A 154 10.68 5.64 -10.87
CA ASP A 154 11.12 6.53 -11.95
C ASP A 154 10.00 6.82 -12.96
N TYR A 155 9.24 5.78 -13.35
CA TYR A 155 8.06 5.94 -14.19
C TYR A 155 7.06 6.90 -13.53
N ALA A 156 6.72 6.69 -12.26
CA ALA A 156 5.75 7.51 -11.56
C ALA A 156 6.19 8.99 -11.45
N ILE A 157 7.47 9.25 -11.23
CA ILE A 157 8.03 10.61 -11.24
C ILE A 157 7.89 11.25 -12.63
N GLU A 158 8.25 10.53 -13.69
CA GLU A 158 8.22 11.03 -15.06
C GLU A 158 6.81 11.34 -15.52
N HIS A 159 5.86 10.44 -15.22
CA HIS A 159 4.46 10.54 -15.65
C HIS A 159 3.55 11.23 -14.63
N LYS A 160 4.08 11.67 -13.47
CA LYS A 160 3.33 12.27 -12.36
C LYS A 160 2.22 11.35 -11.83
N ALA A 161 2.49 10.06 -11.85
CA ALA A 161 1.61 9.04 -11.27
C ALA A 161 1.86 8.91 -9.77
N ILE A 162 0.90 8.31 -9.07
CA ILE A 162 1.00 7.96 -7.65
C ILE A 162 1.10 6.44 -7.52
N ILE A 163 1.99 5.96 -6.67
CA ILE A 163 2.09 4.55 -6.32
C ILE A 163 1.39 4.32 -4.98
N LEU A 164 0.39 3.44 -4.97
CA LEU A 164 -0.20 2.89 -3.76
C LEU A 164 0.51 1.55 -3.46
N PHE A 165 1.48 1.61 -2.55
CA PHE A 165 2.32 0.47 -2.21
C PHE A 165 1.78 -0.24 -0.97
N ASP A 166 1.24 -1.44 -1.14
CA ASP A 166 0.72 -2.28 -0.06
C ASP A 166 1.82 -3.23 0.45
N ALA A 167 2.30 -2.96 1.66
CA ALA A 167 3.35 -3.72 2.34
C ALA A 167 2.80 -4.64 3.45
N ALA A 168 1.53 -5.07 3.37
CA ALA A 168 0.89 -5.88 4.42
C ALA A 168 1.64 -7.15 4.80
N TYR A 169 2.51 -7.64 3.93
CA TYR A 169 3.30 -8.86 4.13
C TYR A 169 4.82 -8.59 4.29
N GLU A 170 5.24 -7.35 4.51
CA GLU A 170 6.65 -6.95 4.57
C GLU A 170 7.44 -7.76 5.61
N CYS A 171 6.83 -8.07 6.76
CA CYS A 171 7.46 -8.85 7.83
C CYS A 171 7.86 -10.28 7.44
N PHE A 172 7.42 -10.77 6.29
CA PHE A 172 7.79 -12.07 5.74
C PHE A 172 9.00 -12.02 4.80
N ILE A 173 9.48 -10.84 4.44
CA ILE A 173 10.71 -10.69 3.64
C ILE A 173 11.89 -11.30 4.36
N ARG A 174 12.76 -12.01 3.62
CA ARG A 174 13.95 -12.72 4.13
C ARG A 174 15.21 -12.43 3.34
N GLU A 175 15.04 -11.82 2.18
CA GLU A 175 16.12 -11.49 1.23
C GLU A 175 16.60 -10.07 1.50
N ASP A 176 17.92 -9.88 1.54
CA ASP A 176 18.56 -8.59 1.88
C ASP A 176 18.42 -7.54 0.75
N ASP A 177 18.09 -7.96 -0.48
CA ASP A 177 17.93 -7.10 -1.65
C ASP A 177 16.47 -6.72 -1.96
N VAL A 178 15.55 -7.15 -1.10
CA VAL A 178 14.12 -6.82 -1.19
C VAL A 178 13.78 -5.72 -0.20
N PRO A 179 13.37 -4.54 -0.67
CA PRO A 179 12.95 -3.46 0.22
C PRO A 179 11.72 -3.81 1.06
N HIS A 180 11.72 -3.40 2.32
CA HIS A 180 10.58 -3.53 3.23
C HIS A 180 9.53 -2.44 3.01
N THR A 181 9.97 -1.30 2.53
CA THR A 181 9.09 -0.18 2.17
C THR A 181 9.56 0.45 0.86
N ILE A 182 8.61 0.95 0.07
CA ILE A 182 8.95 1.69 -1.15
C ILE A 182 9.78 2.94 -0.87
N TYR A 183 9.71 3.50 0.33
CA TYR A 183 10.49 4.68 0.73
C TYR A 183 12.00 4.45 0.83
N GLU A 184 12.47 3.19 0.77
CA GLU A 184 13.89 2.89 0.60
C GLU A 184 14.37 3.24 -0.81
N ILE A 185 13.45 3.35 -1.79
CA ILE A 185 13.76 3.68 -3.17
C ILE A 185 13.98 5.19 -3.32
N GLU A 186 15.10 5.58 -3.91
CA GLU A 186 15.39 7.00 -4.17
C GLU A 186 14.30 7.65 -5.02
N GLY A 187 13.73 8.74 -4.52
CA GLY A 187 12.67 9.49 -5.17
C GLY A 187 11.25 9.09 -4.80
N ALA A 188 11.04 7.97 -4.11
CA ALA A 188 9.71 7.46 -3.79
C ALA A 188 8.85 8.40 -2.93
N LYS A 189 9.45 9.31 -2.16
CA LYS A 189 8.69 10.35 -1.42
C LYS A 189 7.94 11.35 -2.31
N ASN A 190 8.14 11.32 -3.62
CA ASN A 190 7.53 12.27 -4.55
C ASN A 190 6.41 11.64 -5.39
N VAL A 191 6.04 10.37 -5.12
CA VAL A 191 5.08 9.61 -5.94
C VAL A 191 4.15 8.76 -5.10
#